data_6f43ff5cf344ef5cebd6364446a8c3cc
#
_entry.id   6f43ff5cf344ef5cebd6364446a8c3cc
#
_cell.length_a   1.000
_cell.length_b   1.000
_cell.length_c   1.000
_cell.angle_alpha   90.00
_cell.angle_beta   90.00
_cell.angle_gamma   90.00
#
_symmetry.space_group_name_H-M   'P 1'
#
loop_
_entity.id
_entity.type
_entity.pdbx_description
1 polymer ?
#
loop_
_entity_poly.entity_id
_entity_poly.type
_entity_poly.pdbx_seq_one_letter_code
_entity_poly.pdbx_strand_id
1 'polypeptide(L)'
;MTPKPKIVLVGSGMIGGVMATLIVQKNLGDVVMFDVVKNMPQGKALDTSHSNVMAYSNCKVTGSNSYDDLKGADVVIATAGFTKAPGKSDKEWNRDDLLPLNNKIMIEIGGHIKNLCPNAFIIVVTNPVDVMVQLLFEHSGVPKNKIIGLGGVLDTSRLKYYISQKLNVCPRDVNALIVGAHGNKMVLLKRYITVGGIPLQEFINNKKITDEEVEGIFDRTVNTALEIVNLLASPYVAPAAAIIEMAESYLKDIKKVLVCSTLLEGQYGHSNIFGGTPLVIGGTGVEQVIELQLNAEEKTKFDEAVAETKRMKALI
;
A
#
# COMPACT_ATOMS: atom_id res chain seq x y z
N MET A 1 5.36 -28.19 15.80
CA MET A 1 5.64 -27.04 14.92
C MET A 1 4.69 -25.92 15.33
N THR A 2 5.18 -24.71 15.56
CA THR A 2 4.33 -23.54 15.75
C THR A 2 3.45 -23.34 14.51
N PRO A 3 2.16 -23.07 14.68
CA PRO A 3 1.28 -22.80 13.54
C PRO A 3 1.83 -21.61 12.75
N LYS A 4 1.79 -21.72 11.42
CA LYS A 4 2.17 -20.60 10.56
C LYS A 4 1.11 -19.52 10.61
N PRO A 5 1.50 -18.23 10.47
CA PRO A 5 0.53 -17.15 10.30
C PRO A 5 -0.42 -17.43 9.12
N LYS A 6 -1.69 -17.10 9.30
CA LYS A 6 -2.71 -17.16 8.25
C LYS A 6 -2.86 -15.79 7.60
N ILE A 7 -2.55 -15.72 6.31
CA ILE A 7 -2.61 -14.51 5.51
C ILE A 7 -3.75 -14.62 4.52
N VAL A 8 -4.73 -13.73 4.59
CA VAL A 8 -5.88 -13.73 3.68
C VAL A 8 -5.75 -12.57 2.69
N LEU A 9 -5.79 -12.90 1.40
CA LEU A 9 -5.78 -11.96 0.30
C LEU A 9 -7.23 -11.77 -0.17
N VAL A 10 -7.87 -10.66 0.20
CA VAL A 10 -9.22 -10.32 -0.24
C VAL A 10 -9.13 -9.56 -1.57
N GLY A 11 -9.40 -10.28 -2.64
CA GLY A 11 -9.13 -9.91 -4.03
C GLY A 11 -7.98 -10.74 -4.60
N SER A 12 -8.32 -11.69 -5.46
CA SER A 12 -7.36 -12.60 -6.13
C SER A 12 -7.04 -12.16 -7.56
N GLY A 13 -7.11 -10.84 -7.85
CA GLY A 13 -6.72 -10.27 -9.13
C GLY A 13 -5.23 -10.40 -9.45
N MET A 14 -4.67 -9.45 -10.22
CA MET A 14 -3.24 -9.46 -10.59
C MET A 14 -2.36 -9.26 -9.36
N ILE A 15 -2.64 -8.25 -8.53
CA ILE A 15 -1.88 -7.98 -7.30
C ILE A 15 -1.94 -9.18 -6.35
N GLY A 16 -3.14 -9.76 -6.13
CA GLY A 16 -3.35 -10.92 -5.27
C GLY A 16 -2.51 -12.13 -5.69
N GLY A 17 -2.44 -12.42 -6.99
CA GLY A 17 -1.61 -13.50 -7.52
C GLY A 17 -0.11 -13.31 -7.26
N VAL A 18 0.41 -12.11 -7.53
CA VAL A 18 1.82 -11.79 -7.26
C VAL A 18 2.14 -11.83 -5.76
N MET A 19 1.24 -11.32 -4.91
CA MET A 19 1.42 -11.39 -3.45
C MET A 19 1.48 -12.82 -2.96
N ALA A 20 0.59 -13.71 -3.42
CA ALA A 20 0.61 -15.11 -3.04
C ALA A 20 1.96 -15.76 -3.36
N THR A 21 2.50 -15.51 -4.55
CA THR A 21 3.83 -15.98 -4.97
C THR A 21 4.94 -15.44 -4.05
N LEU A 22 4.92 -14.13 -3.74
CA LEU A 22 5.93 -13.51 -2.86
C LEU A 22 5.85 -14.04 -1.42
N ILE A 23 4.64 -14.29 -0.89
CA ILE A 23 4.45 -14.88 0.44
C ILE A 23 5.07 -16.27 0.49
N VAL A 24 4.82 -17.08 -0.53
CA VAL A 24 5.40 -18.42 -0.66
C VAL A 24 6.93 -18.36 -0.73
N GLN A 25 7.48 -17.53 -1.61
CA GLN A 25 8.94 -17.39 -1.78
C GLN A 25 9.64 -16.93 -0.50
N LYS A 26 9.00 -16.08 0.29
CA LYS A 26 9.52 -15.57 1.57
C LYS A 26 9.15 -16.46 2.76
N ASN A 27 8.36 -17.51 2.55
CA ASN A 27 7.87 -18.44 3.57
C ASN A 27 7.21 -17.72 4.76
N LEU A 28 6.35 -16.71 4.47
CA LEU A 28 5.78 -15.83 5.50
C LEU A 28 4.59 -16.44 6.24
N GLY A 29 3.83 -17.34 5.63
CA GLY A 29 2.64 -17.94 6.24
C GLY A 29 1.79 -18.72 5.24
N ASP A 30 0.72 -19.32 5.73
CA ASP A 30 -0.30 -19.99 4.92
C ASP A 30 -1.22 -18.94 4.28
N VAL A 31 -1.59 -19.14 3.02
CA VAL A 31 -2.33 -18.16 2.21
C VAL A 31 -3.74 -18.65 1.92
N VAL A 32 -4.71 -17.81 2.17
CA VAL A 32 -6.05 -17.94 1.60
C VAL A 32 -6.24 -16.85 0.54
N MET A 33 -6.44 -17.24 -0.68
CA MET A 33 -6.81 -16.36 -1.79
C MET A 33 -8.33 -16.32 -1.89
N PHE A 34 -8.95 -15.20 -1.51
CA PHE A 34 -10.40 -15.01 -1.59
C PHE A 34 -10.77 -14.11 -2.76
N ASP A 35 -11.81 -14.48 -3.50
CA ASP A 35 -12.44 -13.62 -4.50
C ASP A 35 -13.90 -14.03 -4.71
N VAL A 36 -14.75 -13.07 -5.14
CA VAL A 36 -16.15 -13.34 -5.49
C VAL A 36 -16.29 -14.05 -6.85
N VAL A 37 -15.28 -13.97 -7.69
CA VAL A 37 -15.25 -14.64 -9.00
C VAL A 37 -15.01 -16.13 -8.80
N LYS A 38 -16.00 -16.95 -9.15
CA LYS A 38 -15.95 -18.41 -8.99
C LYS A 38 -14.76 -19.01 -9.72
N ASN A 39 -14.13 -19.99 -9.09
CA ASN A 39 -13.00 -20.78 -9.61
C ASN A 39 -11.68 -20.02 -9.82
N MET A 40 -11.70 -18.70 -9.90
CA MET A 40 -10.47 -17.92 -10.12
C MET A 40 -9.49 -18.06 -8.94
N PRO A 41 -9.89 -17.85 -7.67
CA PRO A 41 -8.96 -17.99 -6.55
C PRO A 41 -8.45 -19.43 -6.40
N GLN A 42 -9.27 -20.44 -6.70
CA GLN A 42 -8.85 -21.85 -6.66
C GLN A 42 -7.79 -22.16 -7.71
N GLY A 43 -8.00 -21.70 -8.96
CA GLY A 43 -7.03 -21.87 -10.03
C GLY A 43 -5.68 -21.23 -9.71
N LYS A 44 -5.70 -19.98 -9.24
CA LYS A 44 -4.47 -19.27 -8.84
C LYS A 44 -3.78 -19.89 -7.63
N ALA A 45 -4.54 -20.36 -6.65
CA ALA A 45 -3.99 -21.04 -5.49
C ALA A 45 -3.30 -22.36 -5.88
N LEU A 46 -3.90 -23.11 -6.80
CA LEU A 46 -3.31 -24.36 -7.32
C LEU A 46 -1.99 -24.09 -8.03
N ASP A 47 -1.97 -23.13 -8.95
CA ASP A 47 -0.76 -22.71 -9.69
C ASP A 47 0.34 -22.21 -8.74
N THR A 48 -0.03 -21.35 -7.78
CA THR A 48 0.91 -20.87 -6.75
C THR A 48 1.44 -22.02 -5.88
N SER A 49 0.59 -23.00 -5.54
CA SER A 49 1.01 -24.19 -4.77
C SER A 49 2.07 -25.02 -5.49
N HIS A 50 2.03 -25.10 -6.81
CA HIS A 50 3.05 -25.80 -7.59
C HIS A 50 4.41 -25.09 -7.49
N SER A 51 4.44 -23.77 -7.32
CA SER A 51 5.69 -23.00 -7.15
C SER A 51 6.39 -23.25 -5.81
N ASN A 52 5.70 -23.82 -4.80
CA ASN A 52 6.28 -24.15 -3.50
C ASN A 52 7.52 -25.05 -3.61
N VAL A 53 7.50 -25.96 -4.58
CA VAL A 53 8.61 -26.89 -4.82
C VAL A 53 9.89 -26.12 -5.16
N MET A 54 9.79 -25.13 -6.07
CA MET A 54 10.92 -24.31 -6.49
C MET A 54 11.32 -23.26 -5.45
N ALA A 55 10.36 -22.82 -4.64
CA ALA A 55 10.61 -21.86 -3.55
C ALA A 55 11.12 -22.51 -2.25
N TYR A 56 11.23 -23.83 -2.22
CA TYR A 56 11.54 -24.59 -0.98
C TYR A 56 10.61 -24.20 0.19
N SER A 57 9.35 -23.92 -0.13
CA SER A 57 8.34 -23.48 0.83
C SER A 57 7.38 -24.61 1.17
N ASN A 58 6.91 -24.62 2.39
CA ASN A 58 5.83 -25.51 2.84
C ASN A 58 4.58 -24.73 3.26
N CYS A 59 4.39 -23.52 2.74
CA CYS A 59 3.16 -22.75 2.90
C CYS A 59 2.00 -23.45 2.21
N LYS A 60 0.85 -23.51 2.87
CA LYS A 60 -0.39 -23.94 2.24
C LYS A 60 -0.98 -22.74 1.48
N VAL A 61 -1.45 -22.98 0.26
CA VAL A 61 -2.15 -21.95 -0.52
C VAL A 61 -3.51 -22.51 -0.90
N THR A 62 -4.58 -21.85 -0.49
CA THR A 62 -5.96 -22.26 -0.76
C THR A 62 -6.73 -21.14 -1.42
N GLY A 63 -7.61 -21.50 -2.36
CA GLY A 63 -8.54 -20.57 -3.00
C GLY A 63 -9.92 -20.68 -2.40
N SER A 64 -10.62 -19.58 -2.17
CA SER A 64 -11.94 -19.55 -1.57
C SER A 64 -12.87 -18.54 -2.24
N ASN A 65 -14.17 -18.84 -2.22
CA ASN A 65 -15.25 -17.91 -2.52
C ASN A 65 -16.15 -17.66 -1.29
N SER A 66 -15.74 -18.12 -0.08
CA SER A 66 -16.47 -17.89 1.17
C SER A 66 -15.71 -16.95 2.08
N TYR A 67 -16.39 -15.93 2.59
CA TYR A 67 -15.85 -15.06 3.64
C TYR A 67 -15.54 -15.80 4.94
N ASP A 68 -16.15 -16.97 5.20
CA ASP A 68 -15.87 -17.77 6.39
C ASP A 68 -14.38 -18.16 6.49
N ASP A 69 -13.70 -18.23 5.36
CA ASP A 69 -12.27 -18.52 5.33
C ASP A 69 -11.38 -17.37 5.82
N LEU A 70 -11.95 -16.19 6.11
CA LEU A 70 -11.25 -15.13 6.84
C LEU A 70 -11.05 -15.47 8.33
N LYS A 71 -11.84 -16.44 8.86
CA LYS A 71 -11.81 -16.78 10.29
C LYS A 71 -10.40 -17.10 10.77
N GLY A 72 -9.99 -16.37 11.81
CA GLY A 72 -8.69 -16.56 12.45
C GLY A 72 -7.50 -16.09 11.60
N ALA A 73 -7.69 -15.19 10.65
CA ALA A 73 -6.59 -14.56 9.93
C ALA A 73 -5.72 -13.73 10.88
N ASP A 74 -4.39 -13.83 10.71
CA ASP A 74 -3.41 -12.96 11.37
C ASP A 74 -3.18 -11.68 10.58
N VAL A 75 -3.25 -11.78 9.24
CA VAL A 75 -3.13 -10.64 8.31
C VAL A 75 -4.23 -10.73 7.26
N VAL A 76 -4.92 -9.63 7.01
CA VAL A 76 -5.84 -9.47 5.88
C VAL A 76 -5.35 -8.36 4.97
N ILE A 77 -5.21 -8.66 3.67
CA ILE A 77 -4.81 -7.69 2.66
C ILE A 77 -5.98 -7.46 1.71
N ALA A 78 -6.58 -6.27 1.78
CA ALA A 78 -7.76 -5.90 0.99
C ALA A 78 -7.34 -5.20 -0.30
N THR A 79 -7.39 -5.95 -1.42
CA THR A 79 -7.16 -5.44 -2.78
C THR A 79 -8.41 -5.48 -3.65
N ALA A 80 -9.50 -6.02 -3.12
CA ALA A 80 -10.77 -6.11 -3.83
C ALA A 80 -11.32 -4.70 -4.12
N GLY A 81 -11.71 -4.47 -5.35
CA GLY A 81 -12.27 -3.19 -5.77
C GLY A 81 -12.20 -2.99 -7.27
N PHE A 82 -12.94 -2.02 -7.73
CA PHE A 82 -12.89 -1.57 -9.12
C PHE A 82 -11.69 -0.66 -9.32
N THR A 83 -10.94 -0.88 -10.40
CA THR A 83 -9.83 -0.04 -10.85
C THR A 83 -10.24 0.90 -11.96
N LYS A 84 -11.44 0.66 -12.56
CA LYS A 84 -12.06 1.44 -13.63
C LYS A 84 -13.57 1.43 -13.42
N ALA A 85 -14.22 2.55 -13.70
CA ALA A 85 -15.68 2.64 -13.61
C ALA A 85 -16.34 1.81 -14.74
N PRO A 86 -17.23 0.86 -14.40
CA PRO A 86 -17.91 0.04 -15.41
C PRO A 86 -18.70 0.93 -16.40
N GLY A 87 -18.63 0.58 -17.68
CA GLY A 87 -19.37 1.26 -18.75
C GLY A 87 -18.79 2.60 -19.21
N LYS A 88 -17.70 3.08 -18.61
CA LYS A 88 -16.99 4.28 -19.04
C LYS A 88 -15.70 3.95 -19.80
N SER A 89 -15.37 4.72 -20.83
CA SER A 89 -14.08 4.64 -21.51
C SER A 89 -12.96 5.21 -20.62
N ASP A 90 -11.69 4.91 -20.93
CA ASP A 90 -10.52 5.34 -20.14
C ASP A 90 -10.39 6.87 -20.04
N LYS A 91 -11.05 7.61 -20.96
CA LYS A 91 -11.06 9.08 -20.98
C LYS A 91 -12.24 9.70 -20.20
N GLU A 92 -13.24 8.90 -19.83
CA GLU A 92 -14.51 9.40 -19.30
C GLU A 92 -14.68 9.14 -17.79
N TRP A 93 -13.82 8.35 -17.16
CA TRP A 93 -13.92 8.09 -15.72
C TRP A 93 -12.87 8.87 -14.92
N ASN A 94 -13.20 9.18 -13.68
CA ASN A 94 -12.30 9.75 -12.70
C ASN A 94 -12.30 8.93 -11.39
N ARG A 95 -11.45 9.28 -10.45
CA ARG A 95 -11.36 8.56 -9.18
C ARG A 95 -12.62 8.66 -8.33
N ASP A 96 -13.37 9.72 -8.44
CA ASP A 96 -14.62 9.91 -7.69
C ASP A 96 -15.69 8.90 -8.13
N ASP A 97 -15.66 8.45 -9.39
CA ASP A 97 -16.56 7.40 -9.90
C ASP A 97 -16.36 6.03 -9.22
N LEU A 98 -15.18 5.80 -8.66
CA LEU A 98 -14.85 4.55 -7.94
C LEU A 98 -15.32 4.58 -6.48
N LEU A 99 -15.53 5.77 -5.90
CA LEU A 99 -15.91 5.92 -4.50
C LEU A 99 -17.17 5.11 -4.13
N PRO A 100 -18.33 5.29 -4.80
CA PRO A 100 -19.55 4.58 -4.42
C PRO A 100 -19.49 3.08 -4.65
N LEU A 101 -18.62 2.61 -5.57
CA LEU A 101 -18.44 1.19 -5.87
C LEU A 101 -17.56 0.55 -4.81
N ASN A 102 -16.40 1.14 -4.55
CA ASN A 102 -15.42 0.59 -3.62
C ASN A 102 -15.85 0.78 -2.16
N ASN A 103 -16.64 1.81 -1.86
CA ASN A 103 -17.26 2.01 -0.54
C ASN A 103 -18.07 0.77 -0.10
N LYS A 104 -18.98 0.29 -0.94
CA LYS A 104 -19.79 -0.90 -0.65
C LYS A 104 -18.94 -2.12 -0.36
N ILE A 105 -17.87 -2.31 -1.14
CA ILE A 105 -16.94 -3.42 -0.96
C ILE A 105 -16.19 -3.31 0.38
N MET A 106 -15.71 -2.11 0.75
CA MET A 106 -15.00 -1.91 2.02
C MET A 106 -15.90 -2.09 3.24
N ILE A 107 -17.15 -1.64 3.17
CA ILE A 107 -18.14 -1.86 4.24
C ILE A 107 -18.41 -3.36 4.43
N GLU A 108 -18.62 -4.10 3.34
CA GLU A 108 -18.85 -5.54 3.36
C GLU A 108 -17.65 -6.28 3.97
N ILE A 109 -16.44 -6.02 3.48
CA ILE A 109 -15.20 -6.62 4.00
C ILE A 109 -15.03 -6.26 5.49
N GLY A 110 -15.26 -5.01 5.87
CA GLY A 110 -15.18 -4.56 7.27
C GLY A 110 -16.11 -5.34 8.19
N GLY A 111 -17.36 -5.58 7.77
CA GLY A 111 -18.33 -6.39 8.51
C GLY A 111 -17.87 -7.83 8.72
N HIS A 112 -17.27 -8.45 7.70
CA HIS A 112 -16.72 -9.80 7.80
C HIS A 112 -15.48 -9.85 8.70
N ILE A 113 -14.56 -8.89 8.60
CA ILE A 113 -13.38 -8.79 9.48
C ILE A 113 -13.80 -8.68 10.95
N LYS A 114 -14.77 -7.82 11.25
CA LYS A 114 -15.31 -7.62 12.60
C LYS A 114 -15.74 -8.93 13.25
N ASN A 115 -16.38 -9.80 12.50
CA ASN A 115 -16.96 -11.03 13.01
C ASN A 115 -15.98 -12.22 13.00
N LEU A 116 -15.05 -12.26 12.05
CA LEU A 116 -14.25 -13.45 11.75
C LEU A 116 -12.79 -13.33 12.19
N CYS A 117 -12.20 -12.11 12.15
CA CYS A 117 -10.80 -11.89 12.47
C CYS A 117 -10.53 -10.47 13.05
N PRO A 118 -11.18 -10.07 14.16
CA PRO A 118 -11.11 -8.70 14.71
C PRO A 118 -9.71 -8.30 15.22
N ASN A 119 -8.80 -9.25 15.36
CA ASN A 119 -7.43 -9.00 15.82
C ASN A 119 -6.40 -9.02 14.67
N ALA A 120 -6.84 -9.24 13.43
CA ALA A 120 -5.94 -9.29 12.28
C ALA A 120 -5.27 -7.94 12.02
N PHE A 121 -4.04 -7.97 11.50
CA PHE A 121 -3.41 -6.79 10.92
C PHE A 121 -3.93 -6.58 9.49
N ILE A 122 -4.45 -5.38 9.22
CA ILE A 122 -5.14 -5.08 7.96
C ILE A 122 -4.28 -4.16 7.11
N ILE A 123 -4.09 -4.54 5.85
CA ILE A 123 -3.45 -3.68 4.83
C ILE A 123 -4.46 -3.41 3.73
N VAL A 124 -4.83 -2.15 3.52
CA VAL A 124 -5.78 -1.72 2.48
C VAL A 124 -5.01 -1.21 1.27
N VAL A 125 -5.42 -1.65 0.09
CA VAL A 125 -4.78 -1.32 -1.19
C VAL A 125 -5.76 -0.67 -2.17
N THR A 126 -7.04 -0.94 -2.00
CA THR A 126 -8.12 -0.44 -2.85
C THR A 126 -8.13 1.09 -2.89
N ASN A 127 -8.20 1.65 -4.09
CA ASN A 127 -8.23 3.10 -4.31
C ASN A 127 -9.66 3.69 -4.27
N PRO A 128 -9.78 4.97 -3.82
CA PRO A 128 -8.76 5.86 -3.24
C PRO A 128 -8.33 5.39 -1.84
N VAL A 129 -7.07 5.01 -1.68
CA VAL A 129 -6.60 4.23 -0.51
C VAL A 129 -6.87 4.92 0.83
N ASP A 130 -6.64 6.24 0.94
CA ASP A 130 -6.81 6.98 2.20
C ASP A 130 -8.26 7.01 2.67
N VAL A 131 -9.21 7.03 1.72
CA VAL A 131 -10.66 6.94 2.03
C VAL A 131 -11.06 5.50 2.31
N MET A 132 -10.59 4.54 1.51
CA MET A 132 -10.97 3.13 1.66
C MET A 132 -10.44 2.53 2.96
N VAL A 133 -9.23 2.88 3.39
CA VAL A 133 -8.70 2.43 4.69
C VAL A 133 -9.50 3.01 5.85
N GLN A 134 -9.94 4.26 5.75
CA GLN A 134 -10.78 4.88 6.78
C GLN A 134 -12.15 4.20 6.86
N LEU A 135 -12.80 3.93 5.73
CA LEU A 135 -14.08 3.21 5.72
C LEU A 135 -13.96 1.81 6.31
N LEU A 136 -12.93 1.07 5.92
CA LEU A 136 -12.71 -0.26 6.47
C LEU A 136 -12.43 -0.20 7.97
N PHE A 137 -11.68 0.78 8.45
CA PHE A 137 -11.47 1.01 9.87
C PHE A 137 -12.80 1.25 10.62
N GLU A 138 -13.63 2.14 10.13
CA GLU A 138 -14.92 2.50 10.74
C GLU A 138 -15.90 1.30 10.84
N HIS A 139 -15.80 0.34 9.90
CA HIS A 139 -16.73 -0.81 9.84
C HIS A 139 -16.15 -2.11 10.39
N SER A 140 -14.83 -2.25 10.50
CA SER A 140 -14.19 -3.49 10.96
C SER A 140 -14.09 -3.60 12.49
N GLY A 141 -14.09 -2.47 13.20
CA GLY A 141 -13.88 -2.45 14.64
C GLY A 141 -12.48 -2.88 15.10
N VAL A 142 -11.51 -3.01 14.17
CA VAL A 142 -10.12 -3.33 14.54
C VAL A 142 -9.47 -2.16 15.29
N PRO A 143 -8.52 -2.42 16.18
CA PRO A 143 -7.73 -1.35 16.81
C PRO A 143 -6.99 -0.51 15.77
N LYS A 144 -6.85 0.81 16.01
CA LYS A 144 -6.21 1.76 15.10
C LYS A 144 -4.78 1.39 14.68
N ASN A 145 -4.04 0.73 15.56
CA ASN A 145 -2.69 0.25 15.28
C ASN A 145 -2.67 -1.05 14.46
N LYS A 146 -3.82 -1.64 14.16
CA LYS A 146 -3.95 -2.88 13.38
C LYS A 146 -4.40 -2.64 11.94
N ILE A 147 -4.51 -1.39 11.50
CA ILE A 147 -4.94 -1.08 10.13
C ILE A 147 -4.13 0.04 9.51
N ILE A 148 -3.68 -0.19 8.28
CA ILE A 148 -2.93 0.78 7.46
C ILE A 148 -3.33 0.67 5.98
N GLY A 149 -3.11 1.74 5.23
CA GLY A 149 -3.24 1.75 3.77
C GLY A 149 -1.90 1.77 3.06
N LEU A 150 -1.82 1.15 1.88
CA LEU A 150 -0.70 1.31 0.96
C LEU A 150 -0.65 2.77 0.49
N GLY A 151 0.54 3.33 0.38
CA GLY A 151 0.72 4.72 -0.08
C GLY A 151 2.18 4.99 -0.35
N GLY A 152 2.78 5.83 0.47
CA GLY A 152 4.15 6.29 0.31
C GLY A 152 5.22 5.22 0.17
N VAL A 153 5.02 3.99 0.66
CA VAL A 153 5.95 2.85 0.43
C VAL A 153 6.13 2.64 -1.07
N LEU A 154 5.03 2.53 -1.82
CA LEU A 154 5.07 2.34 -3.27
C LEU A 154 5.61 3.58 -3.98
N ASP A 155 5.13 4.76 -3.60
CA ASP A 155 5.52 6.02 -4.26
C ASP A 155 7.00 6.33 -4.04
N THR A 156 7.49 6.13 -2.81
CA THR A 156 8.91 6.25 -2.46
C THR A 156 9.77 5.24 -3.24
N SER A 157 9.30 4.01 -3.46
CA SER A 157 10.05 3.02 -4.24
C SER A 157 10.27 3.44 -5.69
N ARG A 158 9.27 4.06 -6.31
CA ARG A 158 9.37 4.64 -7.66
C ARG A 158 10.37 5.78 -7.72
N LEU A 159 10.29 6.70 -6.77
CA LEU A 159 11.22 7.82 -6.66
C LEU A 159 12.66 7.34 -6.50
N LYS A 160 12.89 6.40 -5.58
CA LYS A 160 14.22 5.79 -5.36
C LYS A 160 14.77 5.15 -6.63
N TYR A 161 13.93 4.45 -7.37
CA TYR A 161 14.30 3.85 -8.65
C TYR A 161 14.75 4.90 -9.65
N TYR A 162 13.98 5.97 -9.88
CA TYR A 162 14.35 6.99 -10.87
C TYR A 162 15.60 7.78 -10.46
N ILE A 163 15.77 8.13 -9.19
CA ILE A 163 16.99 8.76 -8.70
C ILE A 163 18.20 7.84 -8.90
N SER A 164 18.05 6.56 -8.58
CA SER A 164 19.15 5.59 -8.73
C SER A 164 19.59 5.44 -10.20
N GLN A 165 18.63 5.45 -11.13
CA GLN A 165 18.94 5.42 -12.58
C GLN A 165 19.67 6.69 -13.02
N LYS A 166 19.23 7.86 -12.56
CA LYS A 166 19.87 9.14 -12.91
C LYS A 166 21.32 9.23 -12.39
N LEU A 167 21.54 8.78 -11.16
CA LEU A 167 22.85 8.83 -10.51
C LEU A 167 23.74 7.61 -10.80
N ASN A 168 23.18 6.59 -11.48
CA ASN A 168 23.84 5.30 -11.74
C ASN A 168 24.37 4.64 -10.46
N VAL A 169 23.47 4.48 -9.46
CA VAL A 169 23.77 3.87 -8.17
C VAL A 169 22.79 2.73 -7.85
N CYS A 170 23.09 1.94 -6.84
CA CYS A 170 22.17 0.89 -6.35
C CYS A 170 20.88 1.53 -5.78
N PRO A 171 19.68 1.09 -6.21
CA PRO A 171 18.42 1.63 -5.68
C PRO A 171 18.26 1.48 -4.15
N ARG A 172 18.92 0.51 -3.54
CA ARG A 172 18.91 0.31 -2.08
C ARG A 172 19.66 1.41 -1.31
N ASP A 173 20.63 2.05 -1.96
CA ASP A 173 21.39 3.14 -1.34
C ASP A 173 20.66 4.46 -1.36
N VAL A 174 19.58 4.60 -2.15
CA VAL A 174 18.73 5.79 -2.16
C VAL A 174 17.70 5.70 -1.04
N ASN A 175 17.71 6.68 -0.14
CA ASN A 175 16.65 6.89 0.84
C ASN A 175 15.85 8.13 0.47
N ALA A 176 14.53 8.05 0.59
CA ALA A 176 13.60 9.12 0.26
C ALA A 176 12.31 8.95 1.06
N LEU A 177 11.52 10.02 1.17
CA LEU A 177 10.21 10.01 1.81
C LEU A 177 9.22 10.78 0.94
N ILE A 178 8.09 10.15 0.63
CA ILE A 178 6.92 10.78 0.02
C ILE A 178 5.76 10.62 1.00
N VAL A 179 5.21 11.73 1.48
CA VAL A 179 4.11 11.78 2.45
C VAL A 179 2.82 12.33 1.83
N GLY A 180 1.76 12.52 2.60
CA GLY A 180 0.48 13.06 2.13
C GLY A 180 -0.44 11.98 1.58
N ALA A 181 -1.32 12.31 0.62
CA ALA A 181 -2.25 11.36 0.02
C ALA A 181 -1.62 10.57 -1.13
N HIS A 182 -1.97 9.28 -1.24
CA HIS A 182 -1.52 8.47 -2.37
C HIS A 182 -2.13 8.96 -3.70
N GLY A 183 -1.29 9.28 -4.67
CA GLY A 183 -1.67 9.76 -6.01
C GLY A 183 -1.24 11.19 -6.27
N ASN A 184 -2.11 12.02 -6.89
CA ASN A 184 -1.72 13.35 -7.38
C ASN A 184 -1.39 14.39 -6.29
N LYS A 185 -1.71 14.09 -5.03
CA LYS A 185 -1.46 14.96 -3.87
C LYS A 185 -0.37 14.41 -2.95
N MET A 186 0.52 13.57 -3.48
CA MET A 186 1.72 13.16 -2.73
C MET A 186 2.70 14.32 -2.58
N VAL A 187 3.44 14.33 -1.47
CA VAL A 187 4.36 15.40 -1.10
C VAL A 187 5.79 14.87 -1.02
N LEU A 188 6.65 15.37 -1.88
CA LEU A 188 8.08 15.05 -1.86
C LEU A 188 8.77 15.79 -0.72
N LEU A 189 9.51 15.06 0.09
CA LEU A 189 10.40 15.63 1.10
C LEU A 189 11.86 15.60 0.60
N LYS A 190 12.18 16.50 -0.34
CA LYS A 190 13.48 16.54 -1.06
C LYS A 190 14.68 16.56 -0.13
N ARG A 191 14.62 17.31 0.97
CA ARG A 191 15.71 17.44 1.95
C ARG A 191 16.02 16.15 2.73
N TYR A 192 15.11 15.15 2.70
CA TYR A 192 15.34 13.83 3.30
C TYR A 192 15.91 12.81 2.31
N ILE A 193 16.16 13.22 1.05
CA ILE A 193 16.76 12.31 0.08
C ILE A 193 18.25 12.19 0.37
N THR A 194 18.70 10.93 0.54
CA THR A 194 20.12 10.62 0.67
C THR A 194 20.50 9.46 -0.24
N VAL A 195 21.78 9.40 -0.61
CA VAL A 195 22.34 8.27 -1.39
C VAL A 195 23.56 7.75 -0.62
N GLY A 196 23.49 6.53 -0.11
CA GLY A 196 24.53 5.99 0.76
C GLY A 196 24.78 6.82 2.02
N GLY A 197 23.74 7.48 2.55
CA GLY A 197 23.83 8.41 3.68
C GLY A 197 24.29 9.84 3.32
N ILE A 198 24.71 10.07 2.07
CA ILE A 198 25.13 11.39 1.59
C ILE A 198 23.88 12.18 1.16
N PRO A 199 23.64 13.41 1.67
CA PRO A 199 22.51 14.24 1.23
C PRO A 199 22.50 14.47 -0.28
N LEU A 200 21.30 14.43 -0.91
CA LEU A 200 21.15 14.71 -2.34
C LEU A 200 21.75 16.07 -2.75
N GLN A 201 21.74 17.04 -1.85
CA GLN A 201 22.30 18.37 -2.08
C GLN A 201 23.80 18.31 -2.49
N GLU A 202 24.57 17.34 -1.96
CA GLU A 202 25.97 17.19 -2.35
C GLU A 202 26.11 16.72 -3.81
N PHE A 203 25.19 15.90 -4.29
CA PHE A 203 25.14 15.49 -5.71
C PHE A 203 24.73 16.67 -6.61
N ILE A 204 23.85 17.54 -6.14
CA ILE A 204 23.46 18.78 -6.83
C ILE A 204 24.65 19.75 -6.90
N ASN A 205 25.31 20.01 -5.78
CA ASN A 205 26.49 20.89 -5.70
C ASN A 205 27.61 20.40 -6.63
N ASN A 206 27.78 19.09 -6.76
CA ASN A 206 28.75 18.45 -7.64
C ASN A 206 28.25 18.25 -9.09
N LYS A 207 27.12 18.83 -9.47
CA LYS A 207 26.52 18.78 -10.82
C LYS A 207 26.29 17.37 -11.35
N LYS A 208 25.98 16.40 -10.49
CA LYS A 208 25.61 15.04 -10.85
C LYS A 208 24.13 14.93 -11.18
N ILE A 209 23.32 15.80 -10.60
CA ILE A 209 21.89 16.00 -10.84
C ILE A 209 21.56 17.45 -10.59
N THR A 210 20.54 18.01 -11.26
CA THR A 210 20.07 19.38 -10.98
C THR A 210 18.76 19.38 -10.20
N ASP A 211 18.38 20.54 -9.66
CA ASP A 211 17.11 20.72 -8.97
C ASP A 211 15.93 20.45 -9.93
N GLU A 212 15.99 20.92 -11.16
CA GLU A 212 15.00 20.72 -12.21
C GLU A 212 14.86 19.23 -12.57
N GLU A 213 15.96 18.49 -12.60
CA GLU A 213 15.94 17.06 -12.85
C GLU A 213 15.28 16.29 -11.67
N VAL A 214 15.49 16.73 -10.42
CA VAL A 214 14.82 16.14 -9.27
C VAL A 214 13.31 16.38 -9.32
N GLU A 215 12.88 17.60 -9.65
CA GLU A 215 11.46 17.92 -9.82
C GLU A 215 10.85 17.11 -10.98
N GLY A 216 11.54 17.02 -12.12
CA GLY A 216 11.10 16.18 -13.24
C GLY A 216 10.99 14.68 -12.89
N ILE A 217 11.90 14.17 -12.06
CA ILE A 217 11.82 12.81 -11.52
C ILE A 217 10.59 12.65 -10.59
N PHE A 218 10.32 13.65 -9.77
CA PHE A 218 9.13 13.64 -8.91
C PHE A 218 7.84 13.66 -9.73
N ASP A 219 7.74 14.54 -10.72
CA ASP A 219 6.59 14.59 -11.64
C ASP A 219 6.37 13.25 -12.34
N ARG A 220 7.44 12.61 -12.80
CA ARG A 220 7.36 11.27 -13.37
C ARG A 220 6.90 10.25 -12.32
N THR A 221 7.35 10.34 -11.08
CA THR A 221 6.93 9.46 -9.99
C THR A 221 5.42 9.55 -9.77
N VAL A 222 4.86 10.76 -9.74
CA VAL A 222 3.40 11.01 -9.64
C VAL A 222 2.65 10.34 -10.79
N ASN A 223 3.17 10.46 -12.01
CA ASN A 223 2.51 9.99 -13.23
C ASN A 223 2.83 8.52 -13.59
N THR A 224 3.72 7.85 -12.85
CA THR A 224 4.15 6.46 -13.15
C THR A 224 2.98 5.48 -13.22
N ALA A 225 1.98 5.64 -12.35
CA ALA A 225 0.82 4.75 -12.37
C ALA A 225 0.05 4.87 -13.69
N LEU A 226 -0.13 6.08 -14.21
CA LEU A 226 -0.79 6.32 -15.49
C LEU A 226 0.06 5.81 -16.66
N GLU A 227 1.39 6.02 -16.61
CA GLU A 227 2.33 5.47 -17.61
C GLU A 227 2.15 3.94 -17.71
N ILE A 228 2.12 3.23 -16.58
CA ILE A 228 1.95 1.77 -16.56
C ILE A 228 0.54 1.35 -17.01
N VAL A 229 -0.51 2.08 -16.61
CA VAL A 229 -1.90 1.78 -17.04
C VAL A 229 -2.02 1.84 -18.55
N ASN A 230 -1.39 2.80 -19.21
CA ASN A 230 -1.40 2.92 -20.66
C ASN A 230 -0.67 1.77 -21.37
N LEU A 231 0.26 1.09 -20.70
CA LEU A 231 1.06 -0.02 -21.26
C LEU A 231 0.51 -1.40 -20.86
N LEU A 232 -0.08 -1.53 -19.67
CA LEU A 232 -0.32 -2.83 -19.04
C LEU A 232 -1.69 -2.91 -18.30
N ALA A 233 -2.58 -2.00 -18.54
CA ALA A 233 -3.89 -1.87 -17.89
C ALA A 233 -3.84 -1.56 -16.38
N SER A 234 -2.89 -2.09 -15.61
CA SER A 234 -2.75 -1.82 -14.17
C SER A 234 -1.35 -2.18 -13.66
N PRO A 235 -0.74 -1.38 -12.79
CA PRO A 235 0.46 -1.79 -12.05
C PRO A 235 0.11 -2.87 -11.02
N TYR A 236 0.88 -3.95 -10.93
CA TYR A 236 0.61 -5.03 -9.98
C TYR A 236 1.87 -5.62 -9.33
N VAL A 237 3.03 -5.60 -9.97
CA VAL A 237 4.26 -6.18 -9.41
C VAL A 237 4.82 -5.33 -8.27
N ALA A 238 5.07 -4.05 -8.52
CA ALA A 238 5.61 -3.13 -7.51
C ALA A 238 4.63 -2.90 -6.34
N PRO A 239 3.31 -2.73 -6.57
CA PRO A 239 2.34 -2.72 -5.48
C PRO A 239 2.39 -3.98 -4.62
N ALA A 240 2.41 -5.17 -5.22
CA ALA A 240 2.50 -6.42 -4.46
C ALA A 240 3.78 -6.49 -3.62
N ALA A 241 4.93 -6.11 -4.16
CA ALA A 241 6.19 -6.08 -3.43
C ALA A 241 6.15 -5.12 -2.23
N ALA A 242 5.60 -3.91 -2.42
CA ALA A 242 5.43 -2.91 -1.35
C ALA A 242 4.52 -3.42 -0.23
N ILE A 243 3.40 -4.06 -0.58
CA ILE A 243 2.47 -4.63 0.39
C ILE A 243 3.14 -5.76 1.19
N ILE A 244 3.88 -6.63 0.52
CA ILE A 244 4.58 -7.72 1.19
C ILE A 244 5.70 -7.20 2.11
N GLU A 245 6.34 -6.08 1.78
CA GLU A 245 7.28 -5.42 2.69
C GLU A 245 6.60 -4.96 3.99
N MET A 246 5.38 -4.39 3.90
CA MET A 246 4.57 -4.00 5.05
C MET A 246 4.16 -5.23 5.89
N ALA A 247 3.63 -6.27 5.24
CA ALA A 247 3.20 -7.50 5.90
C ALA A 247 4.37 -8.25 6.57
N GLU A 248 5.52 -8.32 5.90
CA GLU A 248 6.73 -8.96 6.43
C GLU A 248 7.25 -8.23 7.68
N SER A 249 7.19 -6.89 7.68
CA SER A 249 7.58 -6.10 8.85
C SER A 249 6.73 -6.43 10.08
N TYR A 250 5.42 -6.58 9.90
CA TYR A 250 4.51 -7.01 10.96
C TYR A 250 4.77 -8.46 11.40
N LEU A 251 4.78 -9.39 10.45
CA LEU A 251 4.87 -10.83 10.74
C LEU A 251 6.18 -11.26 11.40
N LYS A 252 7.27 -10.56 11.11
CA LYS A 252 8.62 -10.85 11.62
C LYS A 252 9.09 -9.85 12.69
N ASP A 253 8.23 -8.93 13.13
CA ASP A 253 8.58 -7.87 14.08
C ASP A 253 9.84 -7.08 13.69
N ILE A 254 9.99 -6.74 12.40
CA ILE A 254 11.22 -6.11 11.88
C ILE A 254 11.36 -4.65 12.32
N LYS A 255 10.26 -3.98 12.66
CA LYS A 255 10.21 -2.55 13.06
C LYS A 255 10.70 -1.60 11.97
N LYS A 256 10.30 -1.87 10.72
CA LYS A 256 10.64 -0.98 9.61
C LYS A 256 9.94 0.35 9.74
N VAL A 257 10.67 1.41 9.37
CA VAL A 257 10.09 2.74 9.13
C VAL A 257 9.61 2.80 7.68
N LEU A 258 8.31 2.88 7.50
CA LEU A 258 7.66 2.92 6.18
C LEU A 258 6.67 4.09 6.13
N VAL A 259 6.46 4.67 4.95
CA VAL A 259 5.42 5.69 4.77
C VAL A 259 4.13 5.00 4.34
N CYS A 260 3.14 4.97 5.23
CA CYS A 260 1.84 4.34 4.97
C CYS A 260 0.71 5.31 5.31
N SER A 261 -0.46 5.07 4.73
CA SER A 261 -1.68 5.76 5.17
C SER A 261 -2.10 5.21 6.53
N THR A 262 -2.16 6.07 7.54
CA THR A 262 -2.54 5.73 8.92
C THR A 262 -3.42 6.82 9.52
N LEU A 263 -4.12 6.49 10.60
CA LEU A 263 -4.96 7.44 11.33
C LEU A 263 -4.11 8.53 11.97
N LEU A 264 -4.36 9.78 11.61
CA LEU A 264 -3.75 10.95 12.23
C LEU A 264 -4.54 11.32 13.51
N GLU A 265 -3.83 11.55 14.60
CA GLU A 265 -4.37 11.87 15.92
C GLU A 265 -3.71 13.13 16.50
N GLY A 266 -3.62 14.16 15.70
CA GLY A 266 -2.98 15.44 16.02
C GLY A 266 -1.77 15.72 15.14
N GLN A 267 -1.15 14.71 14.53
CA GLN A 267 0.02 14.90 13.67
C GLN A 267 -0.32 15.86 12.54
N TYR A 268 0.62 16.76 12.29
CA TYR A 268 0.52 17.84 11.31
C TYR A 268 -0.73 18.73 11.50
N GLY A 269 -1.31 18.77 12.73
CA GLY A 269 -2.53 19.51 13.04
C GLY A 269 -3.83 18.84 12.54
N HIS A 270 -3.78 17.57 12.16
CA HIS A 270 -4.96 16.82 11.67
C HIS A 270 -5.31 15.66 12.59
N SER A 271 -6.62 15.41 12.76
CA SER A 271 -7.16 14.30 13.55
C SER A 271 -8.33 13.63 12.84
N ASN A 272 -8.55 12.36 13.19
CA ASN A 272 -9.68 11.54 12.68
C ASN A 272 -9.72 11.42 11.16
N ILE A 273 -8.56 11.39 10.52
CA ILE A 273 -8.41 11.22 9.07
C ILE A 273 -7.17 10.36 8.79
N PHE A 274 -7.25 9.53 7.76
CA PHE A 274 -6.10 8.78 7.28
C PHE A 274 -5.26 9.61 6.30
N GLY A 275 -3.95 9.49 6.43
CA GLY A 275 -2.97 10.17 5.57
C GLY A 275 -1.61 9.52 5.63
N GLY A 276 -0.83 9.67 4.56
CA GLY A 276 0.49 9.08 4.42
C GLY A 276 1.53 9.78 5.27
N THR A 277 2.08 9.07 6.26
CA THR A 277 3.15 9.56 7.13
C THR A 277 4.12 8.43 7.47
N PRO A 278 5.39 8.72 7.82
CA PRO A 278 6.31 7.71 8.29
C PRO A 278 5.82 7.09 9.60
N LEU A 279 5.90 5.77 9.67
CA LEU A 279 5.51 5.02 10.86
C LEU A 279 6.38 3.77 11.03
N VAL A 280 6.43 3.23 12.23
CA VAL A 280 7.11 1.97 12.56
C VAL A 280 6.09 0.84 12.54
N ILE A 281 6.33 -0.18 11.72
CA ILE A 281 5.53 -1.41 11.69
C ILE A 281 6.31 -2.51 12.41
N GLY A 282 5.79 -2.97 13.54
CA GLY A 282 6.33 -4.09 14.29
C GLY A 282 5.26 -5.17 14.55
N GLY A 283 5.57 -6.15 15.39
CA GLY A 283 4.70 -7.30 15.68
C GLY A 283 3.37 -6.95 16.35
N THR A 284 3.25 -5.75 16.93
CA THR A 284 2.00 -5.26 17.51
C THR A 284 1.15 -4.43 16.52
N GLY A 285 1.66 -4.20 15.32
CA GLY A 285 1.04 -3.34 14.29
C GLY A 285 1.82 -2.04 14.11
N VAL A 286 1.11 -0.91 13.99
CA VAL A 286 1.73 0.43 14.01
C VAL A 286 2.16 0.72 15.45
N GLU A 287 3.46 0.77 15.68
CA GLU A 287 4.02 0.98 17.03
C GLU A 287 4.31 2.46 17.28
N GLN A 288 4.60 3.21 16.23
CA GLN A 288 4.88 4.64 16.32
C GLN A 288 4.50 5.31 15.00
N VAL A 289 3.85 6.46 15.08
CA VAL A 289 3.72 7.43 13.98
C VAL A 289 4.79 8.49 14.17
N ILE A 290 5.61 8.71 13.12
CA ILE A 290 6.73 9.65 13.18
C ILE A 290 6.28 10.95 12.52
N GLU A 291 6.07 11.99 13.31
CA GLU A 291 5.77 13.31 12.80
C GLU A 291 7.06 14.05 12.40
N LEU A 292 7.14 14.44 11.15
CA LEU A 292 8.27 15.20 10.62
C LEU A 292 7.99 16.71 10.71
N GLN A 293 9.01 17.51 10.95
CA GLN A 293 8.89 18.96 10.82
C GLN A 293 8.84 19.32 9.34
N LEU A 294 7.67 19.67 8.83
CA LEU A 294 7.47 20.15 7.47
C LEU A 294 7.83 21.63 7.38
N ASN A 295 8.46 22.05 6.29
CA ASN A 295 8.58 23.47 5.99
C ASN A 295 7.22 24.02 5.52
N ALA A 296 7.11 25.35 5.32
CA ALA A 296 5.83 25.99 4.98
C ALA A 296 5.22 25.47 3.68
N GLU A 297 6.02 25.21 2.66
CA GLU A 297 5.57 24.67 1.37
C GLU A 297 5.10 23.20 1.52
N GLU A 298 5.92 22.37 2.15
CA GLU A 298 5.58 20.96 2.41
C GLU A 298 4.30 20.85 3.25
N LYS A 299 4.14 21.71 4.26
CA LYS A 299 2.94 21.75 5.10
C LYS A 299 1.71 22.14 4.31
N THR A 300 1.79 23.16 3.46
CA THR A 300 0.69 23.56 2.58
C THR A 300 0.25 22.42 1.67
N LYS A 301 1.21 21.73 1.01
CA LYS A 301 0.92 20.58 0.16
C LYS A 301 0.32 19.42 0.95
N PHE A 302 0.80 19.18 2.17
CA PHE A 302 0.25 18.15 3.06
C PHE A 302 -1.19 18.46 3.47
N ASP A 303 -1.49 19.72 3.82
CA ASP A 303 -2.83 20.18 4.16
C ASP A 303 -3.81 20.02 2.98
N GLU A 304 -3.36 20.33 1.77
CA GLU A 304 -4.15 20.09 0.55
C GLU A 304 -4.43 18.59 0.34
N ALA A 305 -3.44 17.73 0.61
CA ALA A 305 -3.61 16.27 0.51
C ALA A 305 -4.68 15.77 1.48
N VAL A 306 -4.64 16.23 2.74
CA VAL A 306 -5.64 15.89 3.75
C VAL A 306 -7.01 16.48 3.41
N ALA A 307 -7.07 17.70 2.90
CA ALA A 307 -8.32 18.34 2.46
C ALA A 307 -8.99 17.55 1.34
N GLU A 308 -8.21 17.03 0.39
CA GLU A 308 -8.73 16.19 -0.70
C GLU A 308 -9.30 14.85 -0.17
N THR A 309 -8.61 14.21 0.77
CA THR A 309 -9.13 12.99 1.43
C THR A 309 -10.46 13.28 2.14
N LYS A 310 -10.56 14.40 2.87
CA LYS A 310 -11.80 14.83 3.52
C LYS A 310 -12.91 15.11 2.51
N ARG A 311 -12.60 15.78 1.39
CA ARG A 311 -13.55 16.05 0.29
C ARG A 311 -14.11 14.74 -0.28
N MET A 312 -13.23 13.79 -0.63
CA MET A 312 -13.65 12.49 -1.15
C MET A 312 -14.48 11.71 -0.14
N LYS A 313 -14.10 11.73 1.15
CA LYS A 313 -14.89 11.08 2.21
C LYS A 313 -16.30 11.67 2.33
N ALA A 314 -16.46 12.96 2.15
CA ALA A 314 -17.77 13.63 2.24
C ALA A 314 -18.73 13.31 1.06
N LEU A 315 -18.25 12.62 0.02
CA LEU A 315 -19.06 12.18 -1.14
C LEU A 315 -19.73 10.81 -0.94
N ILE A 316 -19.47 10.14 0.21
CA ILE A 316 -19.93 8.75 0.47
C ILE A 316 -20.68 8.60 1.81
#